data_d18c067aef44051b4237f5c51b4bf8a3
#
_entry.id   d18c067aef44051b4237f5c51b4bf8a3
#
_cell.length_a   1.000
_cell.length_b   1.000
_cell.length_c   1.000
_cell.angle_alpha   90.00
_cell.angle_beta   90.00
_cell.angle_gamma   90.00
#
_symmetry.space_group_name_H-M   'P 1'
#
loop_
_entity.id
_entity.type
_entity.pdbx_description
1 polymer ?
#
loop_
_entity_poly.entity_id
_entity_poly.type
_entity_poly.pdbx_seq_one_letter_code
_entity_poly.pdbx_strand_id
1 'polypeptide(L)'
;MALAQKTFAMGVRIEHPQRDIDRAQYGALAGHPALGAAPYKLVAHLPNGRSVFSFCMCPGGQVVAASSEQGHLCVNGASLNARDGRNANAALLVNVTPDDLPDDDPLAGIELQRACERAAYRLGGSNWNAPAQLVGDFLAGRASKAPGKVKPTYPLGVTWTAIDEALPQHIVESLRLGIPLLGKKLRGYDRPDAVLTGVETRSSSPVTVTRDRACHAVSTPGLYPCGEGAGYAGGIMSAATDGIRCAEALIADL
;
A
#
# COMPACT_ATOMS: atom_id res chain seq x y z
N MET A 1 -13.08 21.74 -13.25
CA MET A 1 -12.55 21.52 -11.88
C MET A 1 -11.05 21.63 -11.96
N ALA A 2 -10.42 22.46 -11.12
CA ALA A 2 -8.95 22.59 -11.09
C ALA A 2 -8.35 21.40 -10.33
N LEU A 3 -7.42 20.71 -10.97
CA LEU A 3 -6.69 19.55 -10.44
C LEU A 3 -5.19 19.83 -10.44
N ALA A 4 -4.47 19.23 -9.52
CA ALA A 4 -3.02 19.25 -9.46
C ALA A 4 -2.47 17.87 -9.13
N GLN A 5 -1.27 17.57 -9.62
CA GLN A 5 -0.53 16.38 -9.21
C GLN A 5 -0.19 16.45 -7.72
N LYS A 6 -0.14 15.30 -7.08
CA LYS A 6 0.21 15.17 -5.68
C LYS A 6 1.12 13.97 -5.47
N THR A 7 2.09 14.10 -4.59
CA THR A 7 2.87 12.95 -4.10
C THR A 7 1.94 11.89 -3.51
N PHE A 8 2.12 10.65 -3.92
CA PHE A 8 1.40 9.47 -3.44
C PHE A 8 2.37 8.32 -3.18
N ALA A 9 1.90 7.11 -2.97
CA ALA A 9 2.76 5.96 -2.77
C ALA A 9 2.17 4.71 -3.40
N MET A 10 3.04 3.85 -3.92
CA MET A 10 2.69 2.57 -4.52
C MET A 10 3.68 1.49 -4.10
N GLY A 11 3.27 0.24 -4.23
CA GLY A 11 4.12 -0.91 -3.97
C GLY A 11 3.36 -2.22 -3.97
N VAL A 12 3.56 -3.01 -2.94
CA VAL A 12 3.04 -4.36 -2.79
C VAL A 12 2.46 -4.59 -1.39
N ARG A 13 1.74 -5.68 -1.20
CA ARG A 13 1.37 -6.17 0.12
C ARG A 13 2.38 -7.24 0.56
N ILE A 14 2.88 -7.14 1.80
CA ILE A 14 3.79 -8.14 2.38
C ILE A 14 3.09 -8.91 3.49
N GLU A 15 3.26 -10.25 3.50
CA GLU A 15 2.67 -11.15 4.49
C GLU A 15 3.73 -11.92 5.27
N HIS A 16 3.50 -12.02 6.58
CA HIS A 16 4.29 -12.80 7.53
C HIS A 16 3.37 -13.64 8.42
N PRO A 17 3.82 -14.78 9.00
CA PRO A 17 3.05 -15.42 10.04
C PRO A 17 2.84 -14.48 11.22
N GLN A 18 1.60 -14.29 11.68
CA GLN A 18 1.30 -13.37 12.79
C GLN A 18 2.13 -13.69 14.04
N ARG A 19 2.23 -14.98 14.38
CA ARG A 19 3.03 -15.44 15.53
C ARG A 19 4.50 -15.00 15.52
N ASP A 20 5.09 -14.83 14.32
CA ASP A 20 6.49 -14.42 14.19
C ASP A 20 6.62 -12.90 14.41
N ILE A 21 5.61 -12.14 13.96
CA ILE A 21 5.49 -10.71 14.28
C ILE A 21 5.24 -10.51 15.78
N ASP A 22 4.36 -11.32 16.40
CA ASP A 22 4.13 -11.26 17.85
C ASP A 22 5.42 -11.49 18.64
N ARG A 23 6.20 -12.49 18.25
CA ARG A 23 7.50 -12.75 18.89
C ARG A 23 8.51 -11.62 18.68
N ALA A 24 8.53 -11.03 17.50
CA ALA A 24 9.43 -9.91 17.20
C ALA A 24 9.08 -8.64 17.99
N GLN A 25 7.79 -8.40 18.27
CA GLN A 25 7.30 -7.23 19.00
C GLN A 25 7.24 -7.44 20.50
N TYR A 26 6.77 -8.60 20.96
CA TYR A 26 6.46 -8.85 22.37
C TYR A 26 7.50 -9.76 23.06
N GLY A 27 8.41 -10.37 22.31
CA GLY A 27 9.43 -11.27 22.88
C GLY A 27 8.81 -12.42 23.66
N ALA A 28 9.17 -12.56 24.93
CA ALA A 28 8.68 -13.61 25.82
C ALA A 28 7.18 -13.47 26.16
N LEU A 29 6.58 -12.29 25.95
CA LEU A 29 5.15 -12.04 26.19
C LEU A 29 4.27 -12.36 24.99
N ALA A 30 4.84 -12.84 23.87
CA ALA A 30 4.07 -13.24 22.69
C ALA A 30 3.07 -14.34 23.04
N GLY A 31 1.80 -14.11 22.66
CA GLY A 31 0.70 -15.02 23.00
C GLY A 31 0.03 -14.73 24.35
N HIS A 32 0.45 -13.68 25.08
CA HIS A 32 -0.25 -13.28 26.30
C HIS A 32 -1.66 -12.76 25.96
N PRO A 33 -2.72 -13.26 26.62
CA PRO A 33 -4.12 -12.94 26.26
C PRO A 33 -4.46 -11.45 26.24
N ALA A 34 -3.82 -10.64 27.08
CA ALA A 34 -4.06 -9.19 27.15
C ALA A 34 -3.42 -8.39 26.00
N LEU A 35 -2.51 -8.97 25.21
CA LEU A 35 -1.77 -8.23 24.17
C LEU A 35 -2.42 -8.34 22.78
N GLY A 36 -3.07 -9.45 22.48
CA GLY A 36 -3.62 -9.71 21.14
C GLY A 36 -2.55 -9.81 20.04
N ALA A 37 -2.96 -9.72 18.80
CA ALA A 37 -2.09 -9.76 17.64
C ALA A 37 -1.26 -8.47 17.53
N ALA A 38 0.06 -8.59 17.42
CA ALA A 38 0.99 -7.46 17.39
C ALA A 38 0.86 -6.65 16.08
N PRO A 39 0.69 -5.32 16.17
CA PRO A 39 0.82 -4.41 15.04
C PRO A 39 2.28 -3.97 14.88
N TYR A 40 2.60 -3.40 13.71
CA TYR A 40 3.85 -2.68 13.49
C TYR A 40 3.66 -1.46 12.57
N LYS A 41 4.57 -0.49 12.70
CA LYS A 41 4.72 0.64 11.79
C LYS A 41 6.21 0.84 11.54
N LEU A 42 6.62 0.67 10.29
CA LEU A 42 8.03 0.68 9.90
C LEU A 42 8.27 1.71 8.80
N VAL A 43 9.42 2.35 8.82
CA VAL A 43 9.91 3.24 7.77
C VAL A 43 11.42 3.08 7.63
N ALA A 44 11.90 3.10 6.39
CA ALA A 44 13.32 3.18 6.05
C ALA A 44 13.53 4.34 5.08
N HIS A 45 14.42 5.27 5.44
CA HIS A 45 14.87 6.34 4.55
C HIS A 45 16.07 5.85 3.77
N LEU A 46 16.06 6.02 2.47
CA LEU A 46 17.07 5.53 1.54
C LEU A 46 18.03 6.65 1.14
N PRO A 47 19.29 6.31 0.77
CA PRO A 47 20.27 7.29 0.32
C PRO A 47 19.85 8.10 -0.91
N ASN A 48 18.93 7.56 -1.73
CA ASN A 48 18.38 8.23 -2.93
C ASN A 48 17.24 9.21 -2.60
N GLY A 49 17.02 9.56 -1.33
CA GLY A 49 15.99 10.48 -0.87
C GLY A 49 14.58 9.88 -0.77
N ARG A 50 14.38 8.63 -1.20
CA ARG A 50 13.09 7.94 -1.09
C ARG A 50 12.90 7.29 0.28
N SER A 51 11.67 6.96 0.59
CA SER A 51 11.31 6.19 1.78
C SER A 51 10.55 4.93 1.40
N VAL A 52 10.88 3.83 2.08
CA VAL A 52 10.09 2.60 2.07
C VAL A 52 9.41 2.46 3.42
N PHE A 53 8.11 2.26 3.43
CA PHE A 53 7.35 2.24 4.67
C PHE A 53 6.18 1.27 4.65
N SER A 54 5.84 0.75 5.83
CA SER A 54 4.63 -0.03 6.03
C SER A 54 3.43 0.91 6.19
N PHE A 55 2.30 0.57 5.57
CA PHE A 55 1.06 1.31 5.68
C PHE A 55 -0.14 0.36 5.85
N CYS A 56 -1.22 0.83 6.48
CA CYS A 56 -2.43 0.02 6.72
C CYS A 56 -2.12 -1.42 7.12
N MET A 57 -1.29 -1.59 8.17
CA MET A 57 -0.94 -2.90 8.70
C MET A 57 -2.17 -3.57 9.32
N CYS A 58 -2.39 -4.82 8.97
CA CYS A 58 -3.54 -5.64 9.34
C CYS A 58 -3.06 -6.84 10.17
N PRO A 59 -3.09 -6.75 11.52
CA PRO A 59 -2.75 -7.87 12.40
C PRO A 59 -3.78 -9.00 12.26
N GLY A 60 -3.31 -10.26 12.22
CA GLY A 60 -4.19 -11.42 12.07
C GLY A 60 -5.17 -11.26 10.92
N GLY A 61 -4.69 -10.73 9.79
CA GLY A 61 -5.51 -10.33 8.66
C GLY A 61 -5.28 -11.15 7.41
N GLN A 62 -5.81 -10.65 6.33
CA GLN A 62 -5.69 -11.23 5.00
C GLN A 62 -5.48 -10.16 3.93
N VAL A 63 -4.84 -10.53 2.84
CA VAL A 63 -4.82 -9.72 1.61
C VAL A 63 -6.17 -9.87 0.92
N VAL A 64 -6.73 -8.76 0.43
CA VAL A 64 -8.05 -8.73 -0.21
C VAL A 64 -7.97 -8.14 -1.61
N ALA A 65 -8.90 -8.52 -2.47
CA ALA A 65 -9.07 -7.90 -3.78
C ALA A 65 -9.63 -6.47 -3.60
N ALA A 66 -9.01 -5.49 -4.27
CA ALA A 66 -9.40 -4.08 -4.21
C ALA A 66 -9.54 -3.46 -5.61
N SER A 67 -9.64 -4.29 -6.63
CA SER A 67 -9.81 -3.87 -8.03
C SER A 67 -11.16 -3.21 -8.24
N SER A 68 -11.19 -2.11 -8.99
CA SER A 68 -12.41 -1.38 -9.34
C SER A 68 -12.62 -1.22 -10.84
N GLU A 69 -11.66 -1.65 -11.67
CA GLU A 69 -11.71 -1.59 -13.13
C GLU A 69 -11.45 -2.97 -13.71
N GLN A 70 -12.14 -3.32 -14.78
CA GLN A 70 -11.99 -4.62 -15.43
C GLN A 70 -10.58 -4.73 -16.06
N GLY A 71 -9.92 -5.87 -15.86
CA GLY A 71 -8.56 -6.09 -16.35
C GLY A 71 -7.47 -5.33 -15.59
N HIS A 72 -7.81 -4.76 -14.42
CA HIS A 72 -6.89 -4.08 -13.52
C HIS A 72 -6.87 -4.81 -12.18
N LEU A 73 -5.70 -5.22 -11.72
CA LEU A 73 -5.57 -5.92 -10.45
C LEU A 73 -4.91 -5.04 -9.41
N CYS A 74 -5.62 -4.78 -8.34
CA CYS A 74 -5.14 -4.07 -7.16
C CYS A 74 -5.48 -4.89 -5.92
N VAL A 75 -4.57 -4.91 -4.95
CA VAL A 75 -4.76 -5.56 -3.66
C VAL A 75 -4.77 -4.55 -2.52
N ASN A 76 -5.39 -4.93 -1.41
CA ASN A 76 -5.34 -4.23 -0.14
C ASN A 76 -5.28 -5.27 0.98
N GLY A 77 -5.41 -4.87 2.24
CA GLY A 77 -5.48 -5.76 3.39
C GLY A 77 -6.66 -5.45 4.28
N ALA A 78 -7.10 -6.47 4.99
CA ALA A 78 -8.13 -6.36 6.00
C ALA A 78 -7.83 -7.26 7.19
N SER A 79 -8.21 -6.84 8.41
CA SER A 79 -8.26 -7.70 9.58
C SER A 79 -9.71 -8.04 9.87
N LEU A 80 -9.96 -9.28 10.29
CA LEU A 80 -11.20 -9.62 10.96
C LEU A 80 -11.24 -8.95 12.33
N ASN A 81 -12.43 -8.79 12.90
CA ASN A 81 -12.59 -8.18 14.24
C ASN A 81 -11.77 -8.91 15.31
N ALA A 82 -11.72 -10.23 15.25
CA ALA A 82 -10.95 -11.06 16.19
C ALA A 82 -9.42 -10.96 16.01
N ARG A 83 -8.94 -10.50 14.86
CA ARG A 83 -7.51 -10.43 14.49
C ARG A 83 -6.75 -11.73 14.70
N ASP A 84 -7.43 -12.86 14.47
CA ASP A 84 -6.96 -14.23 14.75
C ASP A 84 -6.51 -14.98 13.48
N GLY A 85 -6.41 -14.26 12.36
CA GLY A 85 -5.90 -14.81 11.11
C GLY A 85 -4.43 -15.24 11.23
N ARG A 86 -4.04 -16.20 10.41
CA ARG A 86 -2.69 -16.80 10.44
C ARG A 86 -1.56 -15.82 10.11
N ASN A 87 -1.84 -14.80 9.30
CA ASN A 87 -0.83 -13.85 8.82
C ASN A 87 -1.09 -12.43 9.33
N ALA A 88 -0.01 -11.73 9.59
CA ALA A 88 0.08 -10.28 9.58
C ALA A 88 0.33 -9.82 8.14
N ASN A 89 -0.31 -8.77 7.69
CA ASN A 89 0.03 -8.17 6.40
C ASN A 89 0.05 -6.63 6.49
N ALA A 90 0.82 -6.00 5.62
CA ALA A 90 0.86 -4.55 5.48
C ALA A 90 1.15 -4.17 4.03
N ALA A 91 0.69 -3.02 3.59
CA ALA A 91 1.26 -2.37 2.42
C ALA A 91 2.75 -2.10 2.67
N LEU A 92 3.57 -2.32 1.69
CA LEU A 92 4.97 -1.93 1.64
C LEU A 92 5.15 -0.99 0.45
N LEU A 93 5.25 0.29 0.75
CA LEU A 93 5.09 1.38 -0.20
C LEU A 93 6.36 2.21 -0.36
N VAL A 94 6.47 2.81 -1.55
CA VAL A 94 7.49 3.79 -1.92
C VAL A 94 6.80 5.06 -2.40
N ASN A 95 7.34 6.22 -2.04
CA ASN A 95 6.85 7.50 -2.52
C ASN A 95 7.02 7.63 -4.04
N VAL A 96 5.98 8.15 -4.69
CA VAL A 96 5.96 8.63 -6.07
C VAL A 96 5.69 10.12 -6.02
N THR A 97 6.57 10.89 -6.62
CA THR A 97 6.47 12.36 -6.69
C THR A 97 6.07 12.80 -8.10
N PRO A 98 5.63 14.04 -8.31
CA PRO A 98 5.41 14.58 -9.66
C PRO A 98 6.60 14.40 -10.59
N ASP A 99 7.84 14.49 -10.10
CA ASP A 99 9.07 14.29 -10.90
C ASP A 99 9.22 12.84 -11.46
N ASP A 100 8.46 11.89 -10.96
CA ASP A 100 8.44 10.50 -11.43
C ASP A 100 7.41 10.30 -12.56
N LEU A 101 6.59 11.30 -12.85
CA LEU A 101 5.52 11.23 -13.85
C LEU A 101 6.02 11.75 -15.21
N PRO A 102 5.43 11.29 -16.33
CA PRO A 102 5.94 11.61 -17.66
C PRO A 102 5.72 13.06 -18.08
N ASP A 103 4.75 13.74 -17.47
CA ASP A 103 4.34 15.11 -17.81
C ASP A 103 3.57 15.76 -16.65
N ASP A 104 3.14 17.02 -16.85
CA ASP A 104 2.39 17.81 -15.86
C ASP A 104 0.88 17.56 -15.90
N ASP A 105 0.37 16.56 -16.62
CA ASP A 105 -1.06 16.23 -16.60
C ASP A 105 -1.47 15.83 -15.17
N PRO A 106 -2.45 16.52 -14.56
CA PRO A 106 -2.93 16.17 -13.23
C PRO A 106 -3.34 14.70 -13.06
N LEU A 107 -3.70 14.03 -14.14
CA LEU A 107 -4.15 12.63 -14.15
C LEU A 107 -3.01 11.62 -14.41
N ALA A 108 -1.78 12.07 -14.71
CA ALA A 108 -0.65 11.18 -15.02
C ALA A 108 -0.40 10.13 -13.92
N GLY A 109 -0.58 10.49 -12.64
CA GLY A 109 -0.46 9.56 -11.52
C GLY A 109 -1.53 8.45 -11.55
N ILE A 110 -2.75 8.76 -11.99
CA ILE A 110 -3.82 7.76 -12.16
C ILE A 110 -3.46 6.78 -13.29
N GLU A 111 -2.94 7.29 -14.40
CA GLU A 111 -2.53 6.44 -15.52
C GLU A 111 -1.34 5.54 -15.15
N LEU A 112 -0.41 6.02 -14.31
CA LEU A 112 0.66 5.19 -13.76
C LEU A 112 0.10 4.05 -12.88
N GLN A 113 -0.85 4.34 -11.98
CA GLN A 113 -1.55 3.32 -11.18
C GLN A 113 -2.21 2.28 -12.08
N ARG A 114 -2.99 2.72 -13.08
CA ARG A 114 -3.67 1.85 -14.06
C ARG A 114 -2.69 0.99 -14.86
N ALA A 115 -1.56 1.54 -15.27
CA ALA A 115 -0.53 0.79 -15.99
C ALA A 115 0.02 -0.36 -15.15
N CYS A 116 0.33 -0.12 -13.87
CA CYS A 116 0.78 -1.15 -12.93
C CYS A 116 -0.32 -2.20 -12.67
N GLU A 117 -1.57 -1.78 -12.51
CA GLU A 117 -2.69 -2.68 -12.27
C GLU A 117 -2.99 -3.58 -13.47
N ARG A 118 -2.91 -3.04 -14.71
CA ARG A 118 -3.00 -3.84 -15.94
C ARG A 118 -1.85 -4.85 -16.06
N ALA A 119 -0.63 -4.43 -15.73
CA ALA A 119 0.52 -5.32 -15.73
C ALA A 119 0.35 -6.44 -14.71
N ALA A 120 -0.08 -6.12 -13.48
CA ALA A 120 -0.36 -7.09 -12.43
C ALA A 120 -1.45 -8.09 -12.85
N TYR A 121 -2.54 -7.62 -13.48
CA TYR A 121 -3.59 -8.50 -14.01
C TYR A 121 -3.06 -9.51 -15.01
N ARG A 122 -2.23 -9.06 -15.98
CA ARG A 122 -1.59 -9.96 -16.96
C ARG A 122 -0.64 -10.96 -16.29
N LEU A 123 0.22 -10.49 -15.37
CA LEU A 123 1.14 -11.35 -14.62
C LEU A 123 0.43 -12.38 -13.75
N GLY A 124 -0.74 -12.04 -13.21
CA GLY A 124 -1.61 -12.96 -12.47
C GLY A 124 -2.22 -14.05 -13.34
N GLY A 125 -2.17 -13.92 -14.68
CA GLY A 125 -2.75 -14.88 -15.64
C GLY A 125 -4.09 -14.45 -16.20
N SER A 126 -4.48 -13.18 -16.06
CA SER A 126 -5.73 -12.58 -16.56
C SER A 126 -7.00 -13.28 -16.05
N ASN A 127 -6.95 -13.80 -14.84
CA ASN A 127 -8.01 -14.58 -14.21
C ASN A 127 -8.28 -14.15 -12.75
N TRP A 128 -7.84 -12.95 -12.37
CA TRP A 128 -7.92 -12.35 -11.03
C TRP A 128 -7.04 -13.00 -9.95
N ASN A 129 -6.20 -13.97 -10.28
CA ASN A 129 -5.09 -14.34 -9.41
C ASN A 129 -4.13 -13.17 -9.26
N ALA A 130 -3.67 -12.92 -8.05
CA ALA A 130 -2.69 -11.88 -7.82
C ALA A 130 -1.26 -12.39 -8.13
N PRO A 131 -0.40 -11.62 -8.81
CA PRO A 131 1.01 -11.96 -8.89
C PRO A 131 1.63 -11.96 -7.50
N ALA A 132 2.40 -12.99 -7.19
CA ALA A 132 3.07 -13.13 -5.90
C ALA A 132 4.51 -13.58 -6.07
N GLN A 133 5.37 -13.16 -5.14
CA GLN A 133 6.80 -13.46 -5.13
C GLN A 133 7.28 -13.62 -3.69
N LEU A 134 8.19 -14.55 -3.44
CA LEU A 134 8.86 -14.64 -2.16
C LEU A 134 9.87 -13.51 -1.99
N VAL A 135 9.98 -12.97 -0.79
CA VAL A 135 10.94 -11.88 -0.49
C VAL A 135 12.36 -12.26 -0.88
N GLY A 136 12.81 -13.49 -0.59
CA GLY A 136 14.16 -13.94 -0.95
C GLY A 136 14.39 -13.96 -2.46
N ASP A 137 13.40 -14.34 -3.24
CA ASP A 137 13.48 -14.35 -4.71
C ASP A 137 13.44 -12.93 -5.28
N PHE A 138 12.59 -12.06 -4.72
CA PHE A 138 12.51 -10.65 -5.09
C PHE A 138 13.85 -9.92 -4.85
N LEU A 139 14.46 -10.14 -3.69
CA LEU A 139 15.77 -9.56 -3.37
C LEU A 139 16.89 -10.09 -4.27
N ALA A 140 16.77 -11.34 -4.72
CA ALA A 140 17.71 -11.98 -5.64
C ALA A 140 17.42 -11.67 -7.13
N GLY A 141 16.37 -10.91 -7.45
CA GLY A 141 16.00 -10.53 -8.81
C GLY A 141 15.54 -11.71 -9.69
N ARG A 142 14.88 -12.70 -9.12
CA ARG A 142 14.38 -13.87 -9.84
C ARG A 142 12.91 -14.16 -9.53
N ALA A 143 12.18 -14.69 -10.49
CA ALA A 143 10.80 -15.11 -10.32
C ALA A 143 10.66 -16.23 -9.29
N SER A 144 9.61 -16.20 -8.47
CA SER A 144 9.21 -17.34 -7.65
C SER A 144 8.44 -18.36 -8.49
N LYS A 145 8.63 -19.65 -8.20
CA LYS A 145 7.99 -20.76 -8.92
C LYS A 145 7.01 -21.56 -8.06
N ALA A 146 7.09 -21.39 -6.74
CA ALA A 146 6.30 -22.17 -5.79
C ALA A 146 6.18 -21.43 -4.44
N PRO A 147 5.17 -21.76 -3.62
CA PRO A 147 5.03 -21.19 -2.28
C PRO A 147 6.16 -21.64 -1.35
N GLY A 148 6.54 -20.76 -0.40
CA GLY A 148 7.35 -21.10 0.76
C GLY A 148 6.51 -21.65 1.92
N LYS A 149 7.03 -21.49 3.15
CA LYS A 149 6.31 -21.85 4.39
C LYS A 149 5.15 -20.90 4.68
N VAL A 150 5.29 -19.62 4.35
CA VAL A 150 4.22 -18.65 4.46
C VAL A 150 3.23 -18.85 3.32
N LYS A 151 1.98 -19.11 3.65
CA LYS A 151 0.93 -19.28 2.65
C LYS A 151 0.20 -17.97 2.45
N PRO A 152 0.08 -17.46 1.21
CA PRO A 152 -0.66 -16.23 0.93
C PRO A 152 -2.12 -16.35 1.35
N THR A 153 -2.72 -15.21 1.70
CA THR A 153 -4.11 -15.15 2.16
C THR A 153 -5.06 -14.57 1.12
N TYR A 154 -4.55 -14.11 -0.03
CA TYR A 154 -5.39 -13.56 -1.10
C TYR A 154 -6.42 -14.62 -1.58
N PRO A 155 -7.74 -14.31 -1.52
CA PRO A 155 -8.78 -15.33 -1.63
C PRO A 155 -8.98 -15.88 -3.04
N LEU A 156 -8.65 -15.12 -4.08
CA LEU A 156 -8.83 -15.54 -5.47
C LEU A 156 -7.66 -16.37 -6.00
N GLY A 157 -6.63 -16.60 -5.18
CA GLY A 157 -5.43 -17.34 -5.54
C GLY A 157 -4.30 -16.44 -6.05
N VAL A 158 -3.09 -17.02 -6.09
CA VAL A 158 -1.89 -16.28 -6.53
C VAL A 158 -1.19 -17.02 -7.66
N THR A 159 -0.55 -16.25 -8.53
CA THR A 159 0.37 -16.74 -9.55
C THR A 159 1.80 -16.40 -9.13
N TRP A 160 2.63 -17.41 -8.91
CA TRP A 160 4.04 -17.22 -8.54
C TRP A 160 4.84 -16.74 -9.75
N THR A 161 5.42 -15.55 -9.65
CA THR A 161 6.09 -14.88 -10.76
C THR A 161 7.11 -13.84 -10.26
N ALA A 162 7.61 -12.99 -11.15
CA ALA A 162 8.42 -11.82 -10.84
C ALA A 162 7.49 -10.59 -10.76
N ILE A 163 7.16 -10.14 -9.54
CA ILE A 163 6.23 -9.04 -9.30
C ILE A 163 6.81 -7.68 -9.73
N ASP A 164 8.13 -7.58 -9.82
CA ASP A 164 8.86 -6.41 -10.29
C ASP A 164 8.52 -6.02 -11.73
N GLU A 165 8.04 -6.95 -12.57
CA GLU A 165 7.56 -6.64 -13.92
C GLU A 165 6.26 -5.79 -13.95
N ALA A 166 5.55 -5.66 -12.81
CA ALA A 166 4.35 -4.85 -12.70
C ALA A 166 4.58 -3.45 -12.08
N LEU A 167 5.81 -3.13 -11.68
CA LEU A 167 6.13 -1.90 -10.96
C LEU A 167 7.20 -1.09 -11.69
N PRO A 168 7.17 0.25 -11.57
CA PRO A 168 8.28 1.10 -12.02
C PRO A 168 9.60 0.71 -11.38
N GLN A 169 10.69 0.79 -12.14
CA GLN A 169 12.01 0.35 -11.70
C GLN A 169 12.47 1.04 -10.41
N HIS A 170 12.24 2.34 -10.25
CA HIS A 170 12.61 3.08 -9.06
C HIS A 170 11.89 2.59 -7.78
N ILE A 171 10.67 2.07 -7.91
CA ILE A 171 9.94 1.42 -6.82
C ILE A 171 10.57 0.07 -6.47
N VAL A 172 10.86 -0.74 -7.48
CA VAL A 172 11.51 -2.05 -7.30
C VAL A 172 12.86 -1.92 -6.61
N GLU A 173 13.71 -1.00 -7.07
CA GLU A 173 15.02 -0.72 -6.48
C GLU A 173 14.90 -0.24 -5.03
N SER A 174 13.95 0.67 -4.78
CA SER A 174 13.69 1.17 -3.43
C SER A 174 13.22 0.05 -2.49
N LEU A 175 12.30 -0.80 -2.93
CA LEU A 175 11.85 -1.96 -2.15
C LEU A 175 13.01 -2.94 -1.85
N ARG A 176 13.87 -3.24 -2.84
CA ARG A 176 15.04 -4.10 -2.64
C ARG A 176 16.02 -3.53 -1.63
N LEU A 177 16.24 -2.23 -1.61
CA LEU A 177 17.07 -1.56 -0.60
C LEU A 177 16.37 -1.47 0.76
N GLY A 178 15.08 -1.22 0.77
CA GLY A 178 14.30 -0.96 1.99
C GLY A 178 14.00 -2.21 2.81
N ILE A 179 13.66 -3.32 2.18
CA ILE A 179 13.28 -4.56 2.89
C ILE A 179 14.34 -5.01 3.90
N PRO A 180 15.65 -5.10 3.55
CA PRO A 180 16.69 -5.46 4.53
C PRO A 180 16.84 -4.44 5.65
N LEU A 181 16.63 -3.14 5.37
CA LEU A 181 16.67 -2.10 6.40
C LEU A 181 15.50 -2.22 7.38
N LEU A 182 14.33 -2.60 6.89
CA LEU A 182 13.16 -2.88 7.74
C LEU A 182 13.37 -4.16 8.56
N GLY A 183 14.04 -5.17 8.00
CA GLY A 183 14.47 -6.39 8.71
C GLY A 183 15.36 -6.11 9.92
N LYS A 184 16.21 -5.06 9.86
CA LYS A 184 17.00 -4.59 11.02
C LYS A 184 16.14 -3.94 12.11
N LYS A 185 14.95 -3.39 11.76
CA LYS A 185 14.04 -2.74 12.71
C LYS A 185 13.04 -3.72 13.32
N LEU A 186 12.63 -4.73 12.56
CA LEU A 186 11.72 -5.79 13.02
C LEU A 186 12.29 -7.14 12.59
N ARG A 187 12.81 -7.88 13.56
CA ARG A 187 13.47 -9.17 13.30
C ARG A 187 12.57 -10.12 12.50
N GLY A 188 13.08 -10.61 11.38
CA GLY A 188 12.38 -11.55 10.50
C GLY A 188 11.38 -10.89 9.53
N TYR A 189 11.38 -9.55 9.43
CA TYR A 189 10.59 -8.85 8.41
C TYR A 189 11.07 -9.17 6.98
N ASP A 190 12.37 -9.31 6.81
CA ASP A 190 13.06 -9.64 5.56
C ASP A 190 13.25 -11.16 5.34
N ARG A 191 12.50 -11.99 6.05
CA ARG A 191 12.60 -13.45 5.92
C ARG A 191 12.38 -13.90 4.47
N PRO A 192 13.18 -14.83 3.95
CA PRO A 192 13.15 -15.20 2.53
C PRO A 192 11.81 -15.76 2.04
N ASP A 193 11.02 -16.38 2.92
CA ASP A 193 9.73 -17.00 2.61
C ASP A 193 8.51 -16.13 2.95
N ALA A 194 8.71 -14.85 3.36
CA ALA A 194 7.63 -13.86 3.38
C ALA A 194 7.10 -13.67 1.95
N VAL A 195 5.81 -13.35 1.83
CA VAL A 195 5.12 -13.27 0.55
C VAL A 195 4.86 -11.81 0.20
N LEU A 196 5.30 -11.39 -0.98
CA LEU A 196 4.86 -10.17 -1.63
C LEU A 196 3.69 -10.51 -2.55
N THR A 197 2.61 -9.74 -2.46
CA THR A 197 1.43 -9.84 -3.33
C THR A 197 1.15 -8.46 -3.92
N GLY A 198 0.97 -8.37 -5.20
CA GLY A 198 0.88 -7.08 -5.85
C GLY A 198 -0.27 -6.95 -6.84
N VAL A 199 -0.51 -5.71 -7.23
CA VAL A 199 0.16 -4.47 -6.76
C VAL A 199 -0.75 -3.75 -5.79
N GLU A 200 -0.19 -2.95 -4.86
CA GLU A 200 -0.97 -2.01 -4.05
C GLU A 200 -0.66 -0.59 -4.54
N THR A 201 -1.57 -0.03 -5.32
CA THR A 201 -1.40 1.24 -6.03
C THR A 201 -2.27 2.36 -5.45
N ARG A 202 -3.33 2.01 -4.71
CA ARG A 202 -4.38 2.94 -4.27
C ARG A 202 -4.29 3.23 -2.76
N SER A 203 -3.08 3.51 -2.27
CA SER A 203 -2.86 3.85 -0.85
C SER A 203 -3.25 5.31 -0.54
N SER A 204 -3.21 6.20 -1.54
CA SER A 204 -3.67 7.59 -1.45
C SER A 204 -3.96 8.14 -2.85
N SER A 205 -4.72 9.25 -2.92
CA SER A 205 -5.01 9.91 -4.19
C SER A 205 -3.73 10.48 -4.81
N PRO A 206 -3.46 10.25 -6.10
CA PRO A 206 -2.36 10.90 -6.83
C PRO A 206 -2.71 12.32 -7.29
N VAL A 207 -3.95 12.74 -7.06
CA VAL A 207 -4.52 14.01 -7.53
C VAL A 207 -5.04 14.80 -6.36
N THR A 208 -4.87 16.13 -6.41
CA THR A 208 -5.53 17.06 -5.50
C THR A 208 -6.57 17.88 -6.28
N VAL A 209 -7.82 17.90 -5.79
CA VAL A 209 -8.83 18.88 -6.22
C VAL A 209 -8.52 20.21 -5.55
N THR A 210 -8.02 21.19 -6.31
CA THR A 210 -7.51 22.44 -5.75
C THR A 210 -8.62 23.22 -5.04
N ARG A 211 -8.37 23.60 -3.77
CA ARG A 211 -9.26 24.43 -2.95
C ARG A 211 -8.50 25.57 -2.30
N ASP A 212 -9.22 26.63 -1.94
CA ASP A 212 -8.70 27.76 -1.18
C ASP A 212 -8.61 27.48 0.33
N ARG A 213 -8.23 28.48 1.11
CA ARG A 213 -8.11 28.37 2.57
C ARG A 213 -9.45 28.18 3.28
N ALA A 214 -10.55 28.62 2.67
CA ALA A 214 -11.92 28.44 3.14
C ALA A 214 -12.54 27.10 2.67
N CYS A 215 -11.73 26.20 2.12
CA CYS A 215 -12.12 24.89 1.62
C CYS A 215 -12.97 24.89 0.34
N HIS A 216 -13.16 26.01 -0.34
CA HIS A 216 -13.88 26.06 -1.61
C HIS A 216 -13.00 25.56 -2.76
N ALA A 217 -13.56 24.76 -3.66
CA ALA A 217 -12.89 24.45 -4.92
C ALA A 217 -12.69 25.74 -5.74
N VAL A 218 -11.43 26.02 -6.14
CA VAL A 218 -11.08 27.29 -6.81
C VAL A 218 -11.77 27.51 -8.16
N SER A 219 -12.31 26.49 -8.77
CA SER A 219 -12.93 26.55 -10.11
C SER A 219 -14.38 26.06 -10.16
N THR A 220 -14.99 25.74 -9.03
CA THR A 220 -16.33 25.15 -9.00
C THR A 220 -17.07 25.65 -7.75
N PRO A 221 -17.91 26.68 -7.90
CA PRO A 221 -18.69 27.23 -6.78
C PRO A 221 -19.58 26.16 -6.12
N GLY A 222 -19.69 26.21 -4.79
CA GLY A 222 -20.51 25.28 -4.00
C GLY A 222 -19.91 23.89 -3.82
N LEU A 223 -18.66 23.64 -4.26
CA LEU A 223 -17.93 22.41 -4.05
C LEU A 223 -16.86 22.59 -2.96
N TYR A 224 -16.86 21.67 -1.97
CA TYR A 224 -15.91 21.63 -0.86
C TYR A 224 -15.11 20.31 -0.90
N PRO A 225 -14.02 20.23 -1.68
CA PRO A 225 -13.21 19.01 -1.79
C PRO A 225 -12.57 18.67 -0.44
N CYS A 226 -12.78 17.46 0.07
CA CYS A 226 -12.25 17.05 1.36
C CYS A 226 -11.75 15.61 1.39
N GLY A 227 -10.92 15.31 2.37
CA GLY A 227 -10.46 13.98 2.68
C GLY A 227 -9.44 13.41 1.70
N GLU A 228 -9.33 12.08 1.69
CA GLU A 228 -8.31 11.36 0.93
C GLU A 228 -8.56 11.43 -0.57
N GLY A 229 -9.80 11.20 -1.01
CA GLY A 229 -10.14 11.22 -2.44
C GLY A 229 -9.89 12.56 -3.11
N ALA A 230 -10.02 13.67 -2.37
CA ALA A 230 -9.72 15.01 -2.86
C ALA A 230 -8.24 15.41 -2.71
N GLY A 231 -7.40 14.53 -2.16
CA GLY A 231 -5.95 14.73 -2.05
C GLY A 231 -5.47 15.46 -0.79
N TYR A 232 -6.34 15.68 0.22
CA TYR A 232 -5.99 16.44 1.43
C TYR A 232 -5.65 15.59 2.64
N ALA A 233 -5.79 14.29 2.56
CA ALA A 233 -5.49 13.36 3.63
C ALA A 233 -4.87 12.07 3.08
N GLY A 234 -4.17 11.33 3.95
CA GLY A 234 -3.56 10.04 3.59
C GLY A 234 -3.85 8.97 4.65
N GLY A 235 -4.94 9.09 5.42
CA GLY A 235 -5.32 8.12 6.43
C GLY A 235 -6.66 8.46 7.09
N ILE A 236 -7.22 7.51 7.83
CA ILE A 236 -8.58 7.57 8.39
C ILE A 236 -8.79 8.83 9.25
N MET A 237 -7.92 9.06 10.23
CA MET A 237 -8.08 10.20 11.15
C MET A 237 -7.88 11.55 10.47
N SER A 238 -6.89 11.66 9.59
CA SER A 238 -6.65 12.90 8.84
C SER A 238 -7.80 13.20 7.87
N ALA A 239 -8.39 12.19 7.24
CA ALA A 239 -9.54 12.35 6.35
C ALA A 239 -10.78 12.80 7.15
N ALA A 240 -11.04 12.20 8.32
CA ALA A 240 -12.13 12.59 9.19
C ALA A 240 -11.99 14.05 9.68
N THR A 241 -10.80 14.44 10.14
CA THR A 241 -10.52 15.82 10.59
C THR A 241 -10.68 16.83 9.46
N ASP A 242 -10.21 16.50 8.26
CA ASP A 242 -10.36 17.39 7.11
C ASP A 242 -11.84 17.50 6.67
N GLY A 243 -12.60 16.42 6.76
CA GLY A 243 -14.04 16.42 6.52
C GLY A 243 -14.81 17.33 7.48
N ILE A 244 -14.48 17.26 8.79
CA ILE A 244 -15.06 18.18 9.79
C ILE A 244 -14.74 19.64 9.44
N ARG A 245 -13.47 19.95 9.14
CA ARG A 245 -13.05 21.30 8.74
C ARG A 245 -13.82 21.83 7.54
N CYS A 246 -14.03 21.00 6.51
CA CYS A 246 -14.78 21.42 5.34
C CYS A 246 -16.28 21.61 5.62
N ALA A 247 -16.85 20.76 6.50
CA ALA A 247 -18.24 20.92 6.94
C ALA A 247 -18.45 22.21 7.75
N GLU A 248 -17.51 22.55 8.64
CA GLU A 248 -17.54 23.82 9.39
C GLU A 248 -17.44 25.04 8.44
N ALA A 249 -16.58 24.97 7.42
CA ALA A 249 -16.48 26.02 6.40
C ALA A 249 -17.80 26.16 5.63
N LEU A 250 -18.40 25.06 5.18
CA LEU A 250 -19.71 25.09 4.50
C LEU A 250 -20.82 25.70 5.38
N ILE A 251 -20.86 25.37 6.68
CA ILE A 251 -21.87 25.91 7.62
C ILE A 251 -21.67 27.43 7.77
N ALA A 252 -20.42 27.91 7.77
CA ALA A 252 -20.12 29.34 7.90
C ALA A 252 -20.53 30.17 6.66
N ASP A 253 -20.74 29.52 5.52
CA ASP A 253 -21.16 30.15 4.26
C ASP A 253 -22.69 30.17 4.07
N LEU A 254 -23.45 29.50 4.93
CA LEU A 254 -24.92 29.47 4.93
C LEU A 254 -25.52 30.63 5.73
#